data_6655216aa5491a93fbb4b6c14e534135
#
_entry.id   6655216aa5491a93fbb4b6c14e534135
#
_cell.length_a   1.000
_cell.length_b   1.000
_cell.length_c   1.000
_cell.angle_alpha   90.00
_cell.angle_beta   90.00
_cell.angle_gamma   90.00
#
_symmetry.space_group_name_H-M   'P 1'
#
loop_
_entity.id
_entity.type
_entity.pdbx_description
1 polymer ?
#
loop_
_entity_poly.entity_id
_entity_poly.type
_entity_poly.pdbx_seq_one_letter_code
_entity_poly.pdbx_strand_id
1 'polypeptide(L)'
;MRGPGRSVLPARRDAAVLLLHGLTGTPVDMHYMKDALVAEGYTVSSPLLPGRGTRPEDMFSLCWEDWMSAALDAYDDLARDHEDVIVGGLSAGATMTLDVALRRKPRAVLLCATALGMGNPIAYLAPYVWRVIKQVPSPASDLVDLNAGAKCYDPAPVRAVAELIHGIGLVRKRLGEIRCPALVAHAVSDQLVPIHYARDLAARLGGPVTTLYLEGTGHAITVDARRRDLAEASIAFLREAVAVPQRAA
;
A
#
# COMPACT_ATOMS: atom_id res chain seq x y z
N MET A 1 32.23 23.35 -29.37
CA MET A 1 31.41 23.50 -28.17
C MET A 1 30.76 22.13 -27.87
N ARG A 2 31.22 21.46 -26.83
CA ARG A 2 30.62 20.18 -26.38
C ARG A 2 29.44 20.52 -25.48
N GLY A 3 28.24 20.06 -25.83
CA GLY A 3 27.03 20.23 -25.03
C GLY A 3 27.17 19.57 -23.65
N PRO A 4 26.41 20.01 -22.63
CA PRO A 4 26.50 19.46 -21.30
C PRO A 4 26.11 17.97 -21.34
N GLY A 5 27.07 17.10 -20.93
CA GLY A 5 26.85 15.67 -20.83
C GLY A 5 25.66 15.40 -19.92
N ARG A 6 24.64 14.67 -20.42
CA ARG A 6 23.62 14.04 -19.60
C ARG A 6 24.38 13.16 -18.60
N SER A 7 24.34 13.52 -17.34
CA SER A 7 24.73 12.66 -16.25
C SER A 7 23.81 11.43 -16.31
N VAL A 8 24.33 10.34 -16.86
CA VAL A 8 23.67 9.03 -16.77
C VAL A 8 23.87 8.60 -15.33
N LEU A 9 22.82 8.78 -14.51
CA LEU A 9 22.77 8.16 -13.19
C LEU A 9 22.97 6.65 -13.39
N PRO A 10 23.81 5.99 -12.57
CA PRO A 10 23.98 4.54 -12.67
C PRO A 10 22.62 3.88 -12.54
N ALA A 11 22.33 2.95 -13.46
CA ALA A 11 21.12 2.15 -13.44
C ALA A 11 21.00 1.50 -12.05
N ARG A 12 19.90 1.77 -11.34
CA ARG A 12 19.57 1.18 -10.04
C ARG A 12 19.11 -0.27 -10.22
N ARG A 13 19.98 -1.11 -10.74
CA ARG A 13 19.68 -2.51 -11.11
C ARG A 13 19.44 -3.42 -9.93
N ASP A 14 19.73 -2.96 -8.70
CA ASP A 14 19.76 -3.82 -7.51
C ASP A 14 18.54 -3.63 -6.58
N ALA A 15 17.58 -2.76 -6.94
CA ALA A 15 16.39 -2.49 -6.13
C ALA A 15 15.10 -2.91 -6.84
N ALA A 16 14.24 -3.64 -6.12
CA ALA A 16 12.91 -4.03 -6.57
C ALA A 16 11.82 -3.46 -5.69
N VAL A 17 10.61 -3.31 -6.23
CA VAL A 17 9.43 -2.80 -5.53
C VAL A 17 8.28 -3.79 -5.63
N LEU A 18 7.75 -4.21 -4.49
CA LEU A 18 6.49 -4.94 -4.39
C LEU A 18 5.35 -3.95 -4.13
N LEU A 19 4.30 -3.96 -4.96
CA LEU A 19 3.14 -3.10 -4.82
C LEU A 19 1.88 -3.92 -4.51
N LEU A 20 1.23 -3.64 -3.37
CA LEU A 20 0.06 -4.34 -2.88
C LEU A 20 -1.19 -3.47 -3.01
N HIS A 21 -2.20 -3.96 -3.74
CA HIS A 21 -3.45 -3.24 -3.97
C HIS A 21 -4.43 -3.29 -2.78
N GLY A 22 -5.52 -2.51 -2.85
CA GLY A 22 -6.56 -2.40 -1.81
C GLY A 22 -7.37 -3.67 -1.56
N LEU A 23 -8.27 -3.62 -0.55
CA LEU A 23 -9.01 -4.78 -0.03
C LEU A 23 -9.78 -5.54 -1.10
N THR A 24 -10.58 -4.85 -1.90
CA THR A 24 -11.42 -5.41 -2.96
C THR A 24 -10.96 -4.98 -4.35
N GLY A 25 -9.79 -4.33 -4.41
CA GLY A 25 -9.18 -3.84 -5.63
C GLY A 25 -8.35 -4.89 -6.36
N THR A 26 -7.62 -4.44 -7.36
CA THR A 26 -6.73 -5.27 -8.19
C THR A 26 -5.41 -4.53 -8.45
N PRO A 27 -4.39 -5.15 -9.08
CA PRO A 27 -3.16 -4.46 -9.47
C PRO A 27 -3.38 -3.20 -10.32
N VAL A 28 -4.57 -3.04 -10.93
CA VAL A 28 -4.93 -1.82 -11.68
C VAL A 28 -4.89 -0.59 -10.76
N ASP A 29 -5.21 -0.72 -9.47
CA ASP A 29 -5.15 0.39 -8.52
C ASP A 29 -3.72 0.91 -8.29
N MET A 30 -2.72 0.13 -8.67
CA MET A 30 -1.29 0.46 -8.53
C MET A 30 -0.61 0.76 -9.86
N HIS A 31 -1.33 0.72 -11.01
CA HIS A 31 -0.73 0.77 -12.34
C HIS A 31 0.10 2.04 -12.56
N TYR A 32 -0.44 3.21 -12.18
CA TYR A 32 0.26 4.48 -12.38
C TYR A 32 1.59 4.55 -11.59
N MET A 33 1.55 4.11 -10.34
CA MET A 33 2.75 4.02 -9.49
C MET A 33 3.75 3.01 -10.08
N LYS A 34 3.26 1.84 -10.52
CA LYS A 34 4.08 0.81 -11.17
C LYS A 34 4.80 1.38 -12.39
N ASP A 35 4.06 2.02 -13.31
CA ASP A 35 4.63 2.55 -14.55
C ASP A 35 5.67 3.64 -14.27
N ALA A 36 5.41 4.52 -13.30
CA ALA A 36 6.35 5.56 -12.89
C ALA A 36 7.65 4.96 -12.31
N LEU A 37 7.56 3.92 -11.48
CA LEU A 37 8.72 3.24 -10.89
C LEU A 37 9.51 2.43 -11.93
N VAL A 38 8.83 1.77 -12.86
CA VAL A 38 9.46 1.08 -13.99
C VAL A 38 10.23 2.06 -14.88
N ALA A 39 9.66 3.23 -15.15
CA ALA A 39 10.35 4.30 -15.91
C ALA A 39 11.61 4.82 -15.21
N GLU A 40 11.69 4.72 -13.88
CA GLU A 40 12.88 5.04 -13.07
C GLU A 40 13.90 3.89 -12.99
N GLY A 41 13.59 2.72 -13.60
CA GLY A 41 14.51 1.58 -13.68
C GLY A 41 14.38 0.58 -12.53
N TYR A 42 13.31 0.66 -11.71
CA TYR A 42 13.03 -0.38 -10.70
C TYR A 42 12.43 -1.63 -11.34
N THR A 43 12.77 -2.81 -10.84
CA THR A 43 11.98 -4.02 -11.05
C THR A 43 10.72 -3.92 -10.19
N VAL A 44 9.51 -4.05 -10.79
CA VAL A 44 8.26 -3.88 -10.03
C VAL A 44 7.37 -5.11 -10.16
N SER A 45 7.03 -5.71 -9.03
CA SER A 45 5.99 -6.74 -8.91
C SER A 45 4.71 -6.14 -8.32
N SER A 46 3.56 -6.46 -8.91
CA SER A 46 2.25 -6.09 -8.38
C SER A 46 1.32 -7.29 -8.55
N PRO A 47 1.37 -8.26 -7.62
CA PRO A 47 0.59 -9.49 -7.74
C PRO A 47 -0.90 -9.24 -7.54
N LEU A 48 -1.72 -10.06 -8.19
CA LEU A 48 -3.14 -10.19 -7.86
C LEU A 48 -3.27 -11.06 -6.61
N LEU A 49 -3.76 -10.46 -5.53
CA LEU A 49 -3.91 -11.15 -4.26
C LEU A 49 -5.09 -12.15 -4.30
N PRO A 50 -5.05 -13.25 -3.51
CA PRO A 50 -6.09 -14.28 -3.52
C PRO A 50 -7.51 -13.72 -3.33
N GLY A 51 -8.46 -14.22 -4.12
CA GLY A 51 -9.88 -13.84 -4.09
C GLY A 51 -10.21 -12.50 -4.75
N ARG A 52 -9.26 -11.87 -5.49
CA ARG A 52 -9.49 -10.61 -6.21
C ARG A 52 -9.54 -10.82 -7.72
N GLY A 53 -10.14 -9.87 -8.43
CA GLY A 53 -10.21 -9.91 -9.90
C GLY A 53 -11.21 -10.92 -10.46
N THR A 54 -11.99 -11.60 -9.63
CA THR A 54 -12.98 -12.62 -9.97
C THR A 54 -14.37 -12.19 -9.47
N ARG A 55 -14.82 -12.71 -8.35
CA ARG A 55 -16.12 -12.39 -7.73
C ARG A 55 -15.98 -12.26 -6.20
N PRO A 56 -16.87 -11.50 -5.55
CA PRO A 56 -16.80 -11.25 -4.10
C PRO A 56 -16.82 -12.54 -3.25
N GLU A 57 -17.51 -13.57 -3.70
CA GLU A 57 -17.68 -14.85 -3.01
C GLU A 57 -16.35 -15.59 -2.81
N ASP A 58 -15.40 -15.39 -3.72
CA ASP A 58 -14.06 -16.03 -3.65
C ASP A 58 -13.25 -15.53 -2.43
N MET A 59 -13.68 -14.43 -1.79
CA MET A 59 -13.09 -13.95 -0.54
C MET A 59 -13.74 -14.52 0.74
N PHE A 60 -14.85 -15.28 0.65
CA PHE A 60 -15.59 -15.71 1.83
C PHE A 60 -14.86 -16.75 2.68
N SER A 61 -13.97 -17.54 2.07
CA SER A 61 -13.15 -18.56 2.76
C SER A 61 -11.76 -18.07 3.15
N LEU A 62 -11.34 -16.90 2.65
CA LEU A 62 -9.98 -16.40 2.85
C LEU A 62 -9.85 -15.68 4.19
N CYS A 63 -8.64 -15.77 4.76
CA CYS A 63 -8.24 -15.05 5.97
C CYS A 63 -7.05 -14.12 5.69
N TRP A 64 -6.67 -13.32 6.68
CA TRP A 64 -5.54 -12.41 6.59
C TRP A 64 -4.25 -13.11 6.18
N GLU A 65 -3.98 -14.30 6.74
CA GLU A 65 -2.75 -15.05 6.47
C GLU A 65 -2.69 -15.59 5.04
N ASP A 66 -3.82 -15.88 4.37
CA ASP A 66 -3.82 -16.27 2.94
C ASP A 66 -3.28 -15.13 2.07
N TRP A 67 -3.68 -13.89 2.37
CA TRP A 67 -3.18 -12.72 1.67
C TRP A 67 -1.73 -12.41 2.01
N MET A 68 -1.38 -12.57 3.31
CA MET A 68 -0.01 -12.36 3.76
C MET A 68 0.95 -13.39 3.17
N SER A 69 0.54 -14.67 3.06
CA SER A 69 1.35 -15.69 2.38
C SER A 69 1.69 -15.27 0.95
N ALA A 70 0.68 -14.87 0.16
CA ALA A 70 0.91 -14.41 -1.20
C ALA A 70 1.81 -13.17 -1.29
N ALA A 71 1.67 -12.23 -0.34
CA ALA A 71 2.51 -11.04 -0.30
C ALA A 71 3.97 -11.35 0.11
N LEU A 72 4.16 -12.30 1.04
CA LEU A 72 5.49 -12.73 1.48
C LEU A 72 6.19 -13.55 0.41
N ASP A 73 5.48 -14.44 -0.29
CA ASP A 73 6.02 -15.20 -1.42
C ASP A 73 6.50 -14.26 -2.53
N ALA A 74 5.70 -13.23 -2.86
CA ALA A 74 6.08 -12.23 -3.85
C ALA A 74 7.27 -11.36 -3.41
N TYR A 75 7.38 -11.07 -2.10
CA TYR A 75 8.54 -10.40 -1.54
C TYR A 75 9.80 -11.27 -1.63
N ASP A 76 9.69 -12.54 -1.20
CA ASP A 76 10.79 -13.49 -1.16
C ASP A 76 11.29 -13.81 -2.59
N ASP A 77 10.38 -13.83 -3.60
CA ASP A 77 10.76 -13.96 -5.01
C ASP A 77 11.63 -12.78 -5.48
N LEU A 78 11.26 -11.55 -5.14
CA LEU A 78 12.08 -10.37 -5.48
C LEU A 78 13.41 -10.37 -4.73
N ALA A 79 13.43 -10.81 -3.48
CA ALA A 79 14.63 -10.82 -2.64
C ALA A 79 15.68 -11.87 -3.07
N ARG A 80 15.32 -12.82 -3.95
CA ARG A 80 16.31 -13.76 -4.56
C ARG A 80 17.25 -13.07 -5.53
N ASP A 81 16.72 -12.08 -6.26
CA ASP A 81 17.44 -11.45 -7.38
C ASP A 81 17.85 -10.00 -7.08
N HIS A 82 17.37 -9.42 -5.96
CA HIS A 82 17.58 -8.03 -5.59
C HIS A 82 17.98 -7.90 -4.12
N GLU A 83 19.07 -7.14 -3.85
CA GLU A 83 19.51 -6.88 -2.49
C GLU A 83 18.55 -5.95 -1.73
N ASP A 84 18.05 -4.92 -2.42
CA ASP A 84 17.11 -3.95 -1.87
C ASP A 84 15.68 -4.22 -2.35
N VAL A 85 14.81 -4.69 -1.45
CA VAL A 85 13.37 -4.81 -1.74
C VAL A 85 12.61 -3.74 -0.96
N ILE A 86 11.84 -2.95 -1.70
CA ILE A 86 10.92 -1.93 -1.20
C ILE A 86 9.52 -2.52 -1.25
N VAL A 87 8.68 -2.20 -0.28
CA VAL A 87 7.27 -2.62 -0.31
C VAL A 87 6.38 -1.39 -0.26
N GLY A 88 5.40 -1.34 -1.15
CA GLY A 88 4.40 -0.29 -1.17
C GLY A 88 2.99 -0.86 -1.25
N GLY A 89 2.00 -0.10 -0.78
CA GLY A 89 0.62 -0.55 -0.89
C GLY A 89 -0.39 0.56 -0.72
N LEU A 90 -1.62 0.28 -1.17
CA LEU A 90 -2.79 1.14 -1.03
C LEU A 90 -3.75 0.55 0.01
N SER A 91 -4.21 1.36 0.97
CA SER A 91 -5.29 0.99 1.90
C SER A 91 -4.98 -0.30 2.66
N ALA A 92 -5.75 -1.37 2.47
CA ALA A 92 -5.46 -2.70 3.01
C ALA A 92 -4.09 -3.24 2.56
N GLY A 93 -3.68 -2.97 1.31
CA GLY A 93 -2.34 -3.29 0.82
C GLY A 93 -1.24 -2.56 1.60
N ALA A 94 -1.48 -1.32 2.03
CA ALA A 94 -0.55 -0.61 2.90
C ALA A 94 -0.51 -1.20 4.32
N THR A 95 -1.64 -1.71 4.84
CA THR A 95 -1.67 -2.47 6.11
C THR A 95 -0.86 -3.76 5.99
N MET A 96 -0.99 -4.48 4.85
CA MET A 96 -0.17 -5.66 4.54
C MET A 96 1.31 -5.29 4.38
N THR A 97 1.62 -4.13 3.78
CA THR A 97 2.99 -3.59 3.71
C THR A 97 3.63 -3.45 5.10
N LEU A 98 2.87 -2.96 6.09
CA LEU A 98 3.33 -2.90 7.49
C LEU A 98 3.60 -4.31 8.07
N ASP A 99 2.74 -5.30 7.78
CA ASP A 99 2.95 -6.67 8.25
C ASP A 99 4.15 -7.33 7.55
N VAL A 100 4.34 -7.10 6.24
CA VAL A 100 5.56 -7.52 5.54
C VAL A 100 6.79 -6.88 6.18
N ALA A 101 6.75 -5.58 6.51
CA ALA A 101 7.87 -4.89 7.14
C ALA A 101 8.24 -5.47 8.52
N LEU A 102 7.25 -5.95 9.27
CA LEU A 102 7.47 -6.63 10.55
C LEU A 102 8.10 -8.02 10.39
N ARG A 103 7.85 -8.70 9.27
CA ARG A 103 8.29 -10.09 9.01
C ARG A 103 9.57 -10.17 8.17
N ARG A 104 9.87 -9.19 7.30
CA ARG A 104 10.96 -9.25 6.30
C ARG A 104 11.94 -8.07 6.31
N LYS A 105 11.63 -6.98 7.01
CA LYS A 105 12.49 -5.78 7.13
C LYS A 105 12.94 -5.22 5.76
N PRO A 106 12.01 -4.76 4.91
CA PRO A 106 12.33 -4.21 3.60
C PRO A 106 13.22 -2.96 3.71
N ARG A 107 13.83 -2.59 2.59
CA ARG A 107 14.68 -1.39 2.48
C ARG A 107 13.96 -0.10 2.83
N ALA A 108 12.72 0.05 2.37
CA ALA A 108 11.82 1.17 2.64
C ALA A 108 10.36 0.75 2.43
N VAL A 109 9.41 1.54 2.91
CA VAL A 109 7.98 1.30 2.68
C VAL A 109 7.28 2.54 2.13
N LEU A 110 6.31 2.32 1.19
CA LEU A 110 5.41 3.32 0.64
C LEU A 110 3.99 3.05 1.15
N LEU A 111 3.50 3.86 2.05
CA LEU A 111 2.25 3.66 2.78
C LEU A 111 1.20 4.65 2.26
N CYS A 112 0.39 4.20 1.29
CA CYS A 112 -0.61 5.02 0.60
C CYS A 112 -2.00 4.78 1.21
N ALA A 113 -2.64 5.82 1.76
CA ALA A 113 -3.98 5.77 2.36
C ALA A 113 -4.16 4.58 3.31
N THR A 114 -3.18 4.33 4.17
CA THR A 114 -3.09 3.11 5.01
C THR A 114 -4.32 2.90 5.86
N ALA A 115 -4.98 1.75 5.72
CA ALA A 115 -6.10 1.36 6.56
C ALA A 115 -5.60 0.95 7.96
N LEU A 116 -5.37 1.95 8.82
CA LEU A 116 -5.00 1.73 10.23
C LEU A 116 -6.21 1.80 11.18
N GLY A 117 -7.38 2.03 10.63
CA GLY A 117 -8.70 2.06 11.25
C GLY A 117 -9.76 2.32 10.19
N MET A 118 -11.02 2.33 10.60
CA MET A 118 -12.16 2.52 9.71
C MET A 118 -12.88 3.82 10.07
N GLY A 119 -13.25 4.62 9.05
CA GLY A 119 -14.04 5.83 9.25
C GLY A 119 -15.47 5.53 9.70
N ASN A 120 -16.06 4.44 9.18
CA ASN A 120 -17.37 3.99 9.60
C ASN A 120 -17.27 3.04 10.81
N PRO A 121 -17.75 3.41 12.00
CA PRO A 121 -17.68 2.56 13.20
C PRO A 121 -18.47 1.25 13.07
N ILE A 122 -19.50 1.18 12.21
CA ILE A 122 -20.28 -0.04 11.97
C ILE A 122 -19.39 -1.15 11.37
N ALA A 123 -18.35 -0.78 10.63
CA ALA A 123 -17.40 -1.75 10.06
C ALA A 123 -16.77 -2.65 11.14
N TYR A 124 -16.60 -2.15 12.36
CA TYR A 124 -16.06 -2.94 13.47
C TYR A 124 -16.97 -4.06 13.98
N LEU A 125 -18.22 -4.14 13.50
CA LEU A 125 -19.10 -5.29 13.73
C LEU A 125 -18.81 -6.46 12.79
N ALA A 126 -18.07 -6.25 11.69
CA ALA A 126 -17.77 -7.28 10.69
C ALA A 126 -17.23 -8.59 11.30
N PRO A 127 -16.30 -8.60 12.26
CA PRO A 127 -15.79 -9.83 12.89
C PRO A 127 -16.86 -10.69 13.56
N TYR A 128 -17.97 -10.09 13.97
CA TYR A 128 -19.06 -10.76 14.69
C TYR A 128 -20.19 -11.24 13.77
N VAL A 129 -20.40 -10.54 12.64
CA VAL A 129 -21.60 -10.74 11.78
C VAL A 129 -21.33 -11.43 10.45
N TRP A 130 -20.07 -11.56 9.99
CA TRP A 130 -19.72 -12.07 8.67
C TRP A 130 -20.25 -13.48 8.35
N ARG A 131 -20.51 -14.29 9.38
CA ARG A 131 -21.10 -15.62 9.18
C ARG A 131 -22.55 -15.55 8.71
N VAL A 132 -23.28 -14.50 9.10
CA VAL A 132 -24.69 -14.28 8.78
C VAL A 132 -24.82 -13.28 7.62
N ILE A 133 -24.14 -12.14 7.71
CA ILE A 133 -24.13 -11.10 6.69
C ILE A 133 -22.91 -11.33 5.81
N LYS A 134 -23.12 -11.80 4.58
CA LYS A 134 -22.02 -12.14 3.66
C LYS A 134 -21.46 -10.92 2.94
N GLN A 135 -22.33 -10.00 2.56
CA GLN A 135 -21.99 -8.85 1.73
C GLN A 135 -22.75 -7.61 2.22
N VAL A 136 -22.18 -6.45 2.01
CA VAL A 136 -22.79 -5.14 2.24
C VAL A 136 -22.49 -4.24 1.05
N PRO A 137 -23.32 -3.23 0.75
CA PRO A 137 -22.97 -2.24 -0.25
C PRO A 137 -21.59 -1.64 0.05
N SER A 138 -20.79 -1.52 -1.00
CA SER A 138 -19.49 -0.86 -0.87
C SER A 138 -19.69 0.62 -0.49
N PRO A 139 -18.78 1.21 0.30
CA PRO A 139 -18.80 2.66 0.53
C PRO A 139 -18.81 3.39 -0.81
N ALA A 140 -19.52 4.51 -0.87
CA ALA A 140 -19.48 5.38 -2.05
C ALA A 140 -18.01 5.77 -2.32
N SER A 141 -17.65 5.77 -3.60
CA SER A 141 -16.34 6.26 -4.02
C SER A 141 -16.22 7.75 -3.72
N ASP A 142 -15.13 8.15 -3.11
CA ASP A 142 -14.75 9.54 -2.90
C ASP A 142 -13.74 10.02 -3.95
N LEU A 143 -13.60 9.30 -5.07
CA LEU A 143 -12.72 9.68 -6.17
C LEU A 143 -13.10 11.05 -6.74
N VAL A 144 -12.10 11.90 -6.91
CA VAL A 144 -12.22 13.20 -7.59
C VAL A 144 -12.14 13.04 -9.11
N ASP A 145 -11.23 12.16 -9.58
CA ASP A 145 -11.16 11.77 -10.99
C ASP A 145 -12.06 10.56 -11.26
N LEU A 146 -13.27 10.78 -11.72
CA LEU A 146 -14.24 9.71 -12.01
C LEU A 146 -13.80 8.78 -13.15
N ASN A 147 -12.76 9.13 -13.90
CA ASN A 147 -12.17 8.29 -14.94
C ASN A 147 -10.92 7.51 -14.46
N ALA A 148 -10.62 7.56 -13.18
CA ALA A 148 -9.43 6.93 -12.59
C ALA A 148 -9.33 5.40 -12.78
N GLY A 149 -10.44 4.74 -13.18
CA GLY A 149 -10.48 3.30 -13.50
C GLY A 149 -10.36 2.37 -12.30
N ALA A 150 -10.37 2.87 -11.08
CA ALA A 150 -10.41 2.04 -9.88
C ALA A 150 -11.66 1.15 -9.87
N LYS A 151 -11.46 -0.16 -9.68
CA LYS A 151 -12.53 -1.15 -9.63
C LYS A 151 -12.47 -1.90 -8.32
N CYS A 152 -13.49 -1.74 -7.51
CA CYS A 152 -13.70 -2.50 -6.28
C CYS A 152 -14.89 -3.43 -6.44
N TYR A 153 -14.93 -4.49 -5.61
CA TYR A 153 -16.14 -5.28 -5.52
C TYR A 153 -17.29 -4.46 -4.93
N ASP A 154 -18.44 -4.50 -5.60
CA ASP A 154 -19.70 -4.04 -5.09
C ASP A 154 -20.75 -5.14 -5.37
N PRO A 155 -21.27 -5.80 -4.31
CA PRO A 155 -21.09 -5.53 -2.88
C PRO A 155 -19.74 -5.99 -2.30
N ALA A 156 -19.34 -5.37 -1.18
CA ALA A 156 -18.13 -5.73 -0.45
C ALA A 156 -18.33 -6.96 0.45
N PRO A 157 -17.40 -7.93 0.46
CA PRO A 157 -17.46 -9.09 1.35
C PRO A 157 -17.22 -8.69 2.81
N VAL A 158 -18.16 -8.98 3.72
CA VAL A 158 -18.02 -8.67 5.16
C VAL A 158 -16.88 -9.46 5.80
N ARG A 159 -16.64 -10.69 5.34
CA ARG A 159 -15.47 -11.49 5.78
C ARG A 159 -14.17 -10.76 5.51
N ALA A 160 -14.00 -10.17 4.34
CA ALA A 160 -12.79 -9.43 3.99
C ALA A 160 -12.56 -8.21 4.89
N VAL A 161 -13.65 -7.50 5.24
CA VAL A 161 -13.58 -6.38 6.19
C VAL A 161 -13.18 -6.89 7.58
N ALA A 162 -13.72 -8.03 8.03
CA ALA A 162 -13.36 -8.63 9.31
C ALA A 162 -11.87 -9.01 9.37
N GLU A 163 -11.35 -9.59 8.31
CA GLU A 163 -9.93 -9.97 8.21
C GLU A 163 -8.99 -8.74 8.13
N LEU A 164 -9.42 -7.68 7.46
CA LEU A 164 -8.68 -6.41 7.49
C LEU A 164 -8.61 -5.85 8.91
N ILE A 165 -9.72 -5.85 9.65
CA ILE A 165 -9.75 -5.39 11.05
C ILE A 165 -8.81 -6.25 11.93
N HIS A 166 -8.78 -7.56 11.69
CA HIS A 166 -7.82 -8.45 12.34
C HIS A 166 -6.38 -8.02 12.05
N GLY A 167 -6.01 -7.86 10.77
CA GLY A 167 -4.68 -7.41 10.34
C GLY A 167 -4.30 -6.04 10.92
N ILE A 168 -5.22 -5.07 10.92
CA ILE A 168 -5.02 -3.76 11.59
C ILE A 168 -4.65 -3.97 13.07
N GLY A 169 -5.36 -4.86 13.77
CA GLY A 169 -5.10 -5.18 15.18
C GLY A 169 -3.70 -5.75 15.42
N LEU A 170 -3.19 -6.57 14.50
CA LEU A 170 -1.85 -7.14 14.57
C LEU A 170 -0.76 -6.07 14.40
N VAL A 171 -0.86 -5.25 13.34
CA VAL A 171 0.20 -4.28 13.00
C VAL A 171 0.22 -3.08 13.95
N ARG A 172 -0.94 -2.58 14.38
CA ARG A 172 -1.02 -1.37 15.24
C ARG A 172 -0.24 -1.48 16.54
N LYS A 173 -0.13 -2.66 17.12
CA LYS A 173 0.59 -2.91 18.37
C LYS A 173 2.11 -2.86 18.20
N ARG A 174 2.59 -3.01 16.96
CA ARG A 174 3.98 -3.25 16.63
C ARG A 174 4.61 -2.17 15.74
N LEU A 175 3.91 -1.07 15.47
CA LEU A 175 4.39 0.00 14.57
C LEU A 175 5.80 0.50 14.92
N GLY A 176 6.12 0.62 16.21
CA GLY A 176 7.44 1.05 16.69
C GLY A 176 8.58 0.07 16.37
N GLU A 177 8.29 -1.18 15.95
CA GLU A 177 9.30 -2.15 15.53
C GLU A 177 9.75 -1.94 14.07
N ILE A 178 8.95 -1.21 13.26
CA ILE A 178 9.27 -0.91 11.86
C ILE A 178 10.28 0.24 11.84
N ARG A 179 11.51 -0.09 11.48
CA ARG A 179 12.67 0.82 11.53
C ARG A 179 13.12 1.33 10.16
N CYS A 180 12.67 0.70 9.07
CA CYS A 180 13.02 1.16 7.73
C CYS A 180 12.40 2.55 7.44
N PRO A 181 12.99 3.34 6.53
CA PRO A 181 12.39 4.57 6.05
C PRO A 181 10.98 4.35 5.50
N ALA A 182 10.06 5.25 5.84
CA ALA A 182 8.66 5.17 5.43
C ALA A 182 8.17 6.47 4.80
N LEU A 183 7.49 6.38 3.65
CA LEU A 183 6.66 7.45 3.10
C LEU A 183 5.21 7.17 3.53
N VAL A 184 4.61 8.07 4.29
CA VAL A 184 3.19 8.03 4.67
C VAL A 184 2.43 9.06 3.83
N ALA A 185 1.73 8.58 2.81
CA ALA A 185 0.94 9.42 1.91
C ALA A 185 -0.57 9.22 2.16
N HIS A 186 -1.34 10.32 2.28
CA HIS A 186 -2.77 10.24 2.59
C HIS A 186 -3.54 11.43 2.01
N ALA A 187 -4.82 11.20 1.63
CA ALA A 187 -5.71 12.28 1.25
C ALA A 187 -6.25 13.01 2.49
N VAL A 188 -6.24 14.34 2.46
CA VAL A 188 -6.73 15.14 3.61
C VAL A 188 -8.22 14.91 3.84
N SER A 189 -8.99 14.72 2.77
CA SER A 189 -10.45 14.55 2.79
C SER A 189 -10.90 13.08 2.64
N ASP A 190 -10.02 12.11 2.90
CA ASP A 190 -10.35 10.67 2.81
C ASP A 190 -11.58 10.32 3.66
N GLN A 191 -12.64 9.82 3.00
CA GLN A 191 -13.91 9.48 3.62
C GLN A 191 -13.92 8.04 4.20
N LEU A 192 -13.03 7.17 3.71
CA LEU A 192 -12.96 5.77 4.14
C LEU A 192 -12.06 5.60 5.36
N VAL A 193 -10.89 6.24 5.31
CA VAL A 193 -9.89 6.19 6.39
C VAL A 193 -9.51 7.63 6.78
N PRO A 194 -10.09 8.19 7.84
CA PRO A 194 -9.79 9.54 8.27
C PRO A 194 -8.31 9.81 8.48
N ILE A 195 -7.83 11.00 8.06
CA ILE A 195 -6.42 11.41 8.07
C ILE A 195 -5.73 11.29 9.44
N HIS A 196 -6.48 11.32 10.54
CA HIS A 196 -5.87 11.16 11.86
C HIS A 196 -5.19 9.80 12.03
N TYR A 197 -5.62 8.76 11.32
CA TYR A 197 -4.93 7.45 11.29
C TYR A 197 -3.56 7.53 10.61
N ALA A 198 -3.42 8.32 9.56
CA ALA A 198 -2.11 8.55 8.93
C ALA A 198 -1.16 9.33 9.83
N ARG A 199 -1.69 10.30 10.57
CA ARG A 199 -0.91 11.05 11.56
C ARG A 199 -0.47 10.17 12.75
N ASP A 200 -1.38 9.31 13.26
CA ASP A 200 -1.05 8.31 14.30
C ASP A 200 0.01 7.33 13.80
N LEU A 201 -0.13 6.85 12.56
CA LEU A 201 0.86 5.99 11.91
C LEU A 201 2.25 6.66 11.88
N ALA A 202 2.32 7.86 11.33
CA ALA A 202 3.58 8.60 11.18
C ALA A 202 4.26 8.85 12.55
N ALA A 203 3.49 9.13 13.59
CA ALA A 203 4.00 9.38 14.94
C ALA A 203 4.51 8.11 15.65
N ARG A 204 4.06 6.92 15.24
CA ARG A 204 4.34 5.64 15.94
C ARG A 204 5.33 4.75 15.24
N LEU A 205 5.65 4.99 13.97
CA LEU A 205 6.72 4.27 13.28
C LEU A 205 8.07 4.51 13.96
N GLY A 206 8.88 3.47 14.06
CA GLY A 206 10.15 3.52 14.77
C GLY A 206 11.35 3.96 13.93
N GLY A 207 11.18 4.14 12.62
CA GLY A 207 12.19 4.61 11.67
C GLY A 207 11.95 6.03 11.18
N PRO A 208 12.77 6.52 10.23
CA PRO A 208 12.56 7.82 9.58
C PRO A 208 11.24 7.86 8.81
N VAL A 209 10.46 8.93 8.95
CA VAL A 209 9.18 9.10 8.30
C VAL A 209 9.14 10.39 7.49
N THR A 210 8.78 10.27 6.21
CA THR A 210 8.36 11.38 5.35
C THR A 210 6.85 11.35 5.21
N THR A 211 6.18 12.48 5.36
CA THR A 211 4.71 12.55 5.22
C THR A 211 4.32 13.35 3.99
N LEU A 212 3.29 12.89 3.28
CA LEU A 212 2.67 13.57 2.13
C LEU A 212 1.15 13.60 2.32
N TYR A 213 0.59 14.75 2.66
CA TYR A 213 -0.85 14.93 2.78
C TYR A 213 -1.38 15.68 1.57
N LEU A 214 -2.25 15.03 0.80
CA LEU A 214 -2.74 15.51 -0.48
C LEU A 214 -4.16 16.07 -0.35
N GLU A 215 -4.36 17.28 -0.85
CA GLU A 215 -5.69 17.90 -1.02
C GLU A 215 -6.21 17.62 -2.43
N GLY A 216 -7.54 17.64 -2.61
CA GLY A 216 -8.17 17.48 -3.93
C GLY A 216 -8.03 16.07 -4.51
N THR A 217 -8.02 15.05 -3.65
CA THR A 217 -8.04 13.64 -4.01
C THR A 217 -8.80 12.86 -2.94
N GLY A 218 -9.33 11.67 -3.29
CA GLY A 218 -10.00 10.75 -2.39
C GLY A 218 -9.11 9.62 -1.90
N HIS A 219 -9.73 8.55 -1.36
CA HIS A 219 -9.04 7.42 -0.74
C HIS A 219 -8.07 6.69 -1.66
N ALA A 220 -8.45 6.44 -2.92
CA ALA A 220 -7.62 5.71 -3.88
C ALA A 220 -6.54 6.61 -4.51
N ILE A 221 -5.72 7.27 -3.68
CA ILE A 221 -4.73 8.29 -4.08
C ILE A 221 -3.75 7.83 -5.16
N THR A 222 -3.57 6.52 -5.34
CA THR A 222 -2.65 5.93 -6.33
C THR A 222 -3.14 6.05 -7.76
N VAL A 223 -4.44 6.25 -7.98
CA VAL A 223 -5.08 6.37 -9.30
C VAL A 223 -5.89 7.65 -9.46
N ASP A 224 -6.21 8.35 -8.38
CA ASP A 224 -7.06 9.53 -8.37
C ASP A 224 -6.32 10.80 -8.87
N ALA A 225 -6.94 11.96 -8.73
CA ALA A 225 -6.53 13.26 -9.31
C ALA A 225 -5.07 13.64 -8.98
N ARG A 226 -4.55 13.25 -7.81
CA ARG A 226 -3.19 13.59 -7.36
C ARG A 226 -2.19 12.42 -7.52
N ARG A 227 -2.50 11.39 -8.32
CA ARG A 227 -1.64 10.22 -8.57
C ARG A 227 -0.24 10.58 -9.06
N ARG A 228 -0.12 11.68 -9.84
CA ARG A 228 1.17 12.16 -10.35
C ARG A 228 2.05 12.70 -9.23
N ASP A 229 1.51 13.55 -8.37
CA ASP A 229 2.27 14.13 -7.26
C ASP A 229 2.72 13.04 -6.29
N LEU A 230 1.86 12.04 -6.06
CA LEU A 230 2.19 10.87 -5.25
C LEU A 230 3.36 10.08 -5.86
N ALA A 231 3.34 9.83 -7.17
CA ALA A 231 4.39 9.08 -7.84
C ALA A 231 5.73 9.86 -7.82
N GLU A 232 5.72 11.16 -8.10
CA GLU A 232 6.90 12.01 -8.06
C GLU A 232 7.51 12.06 -6.65
N ALA A 233 6.69 12.23 -5.62
CA ALA A 233 7.13 12.22 -4.23
C ALA A 233 7.68 10.85 -3.79
N SER A 234 7.05 9.75 -4.23
CA SER A 234 7.51 8.40 -3.96
C SER A 234 8.90 8.14 -4.59
N ILE A 235 9.11 8.57 -5.83
CA ILE A 235 10.40 8.46 -6.52
C ILE A 235 11.47 9.29 -5.80
N ALA A 236 11.15 10.52 -5.41
CA ALA A 236 12.08 11.38 -4.67
C ALA A 236 12.50 10.73 -3.33
N PHE A 237 11.51 10.26 -2.58
CA PHE A 237 11.74 9.55 -1.32
C PHE A 237 12.62 8.30 -1.50
N LEU A 238 12.34 7.46 -2.51
CA LEU A 238 13.11 6.25 -2.75
C LEU A 238 14.54 6.54 -3.19
N ARG A 239 14.77 7.62 -3.93
CA ARG A 239 16.14 8.06 -4.29
C ARG A 239 16.98 8.35 -3.06
N GLU A 240 16.40 8.93 -2.02
CA GLU A 240 17.09 9.19 -0.75
C GLU A 240 17.22 7.91 0.08
N ALA A 241 16.14 7.14 0.22
CA ALA A 241 16.12 5.93 1.05
C ALA A 241 17.10 4.84 0.58
N VAL A 242 17.27 4.69 -0.75
CA VAL A 242 18.19 3.68 -1.33
C VAL A 242 19.64 4.19 -1.39
N ALA A 243 19.86 5.50 -1.44
CA ALA A 243 21.20 6.07 -1.49
C ALA A 243 22.00 5.91 -0.19
N VAL A 244 21.33 5.78 0.95
CA VAL A 244 21.99 5.64 2.26
C VAL A 244 22.36 4.17 2.50
N PRO A 245 23.64 3.81 2.72
CA PRO A 245 24.00 2.43 3.07
C PRO A 245 23.26 1.97 4.34
N GLN A 246 22.75 0.74 4.34
CA GLN A 246 22.23 0.18 5.59
C GLN A 246 23.36 0.08 6.61
N ARG A 247 23.22 0.74 7.75
CA ARG A 247 24.12 0.47 8.88
C ARG A 247 23.82 -0.94 9.34
N ALA A 248 24.84 -1.81 9.31
CA ALA A 248 24.75 -3.13 9.92
C ALA A 248 24.25 -2.97 11.37
N ALA A 249 23.12 -3.63 11.68
CA ALA A 249 22.53 -3.64 13.02
C ALA A 249 23.25 -4.64 13.92
#